data_90794a3c86c301c398c56aed3dfd4468
#
_entry.id   90794a3c86c301c398c56aed3dfd4468
#
_cell.length_a   1.000
_cell.length_b   1.000
_cell.length_c   1.000
_cell.angle_alpha   90.00
_cell.angle_beta   90.00
_cell.angle_gamma   90.00
#
_symmetry.space_group_name_H-M   'P 1'
#
loop_
_entity.id
_entity.type
_entity.pdbx_description
1 polymer ?
#
loop_
_entity_poly.entity_id
_entity_poly.type
_entity_poly.pdbx_seq_one_letter_code
_entity_poly.pdbx_strand_id
1 'polypeptide(L)'
;MHPTDAPAPLRPTPAPPAPPAVEVADLRRRYGSFEAVRGISFEVAPGEVLALLGVNGAGKTSALEVLEGLAAPSGGSVRVLGRDPQRERAAVRRHLGVLLQSSGLPGDLTVAETVRTWAQTLTDPRPVGEALEMVGLTGRTGVRVRSLSGGERRRLDLTLALLGHPSVLVLDEPTTGLDPESRRTVWQLVRDLVTQGAAVVLTTHHLEEAEELADRIAVMREGRIVLAGTREEIAATQPATITFTLAADAPPLPSLPAVRAHAGRPDVELHTRALQPALTALLTWAAEHRVELTGLQARSASLEQAFLAVADAVPAAA
;
A
#
# COMPACT_ATOMS: atom_id res chain seq x y z
N MET A 1 -48.38 34.36 -30.29
CA MET A 1 -47.08 34.70 -29.71
C MET A 1 -46.63 33.46 -28.95
N HIS A 2 -45.79 32.59 -29.57
CA HIS A 2 -45.22 31.40 -28.93
C HIS A 2 -43.96 31.79 -28.25
N PRO A 3 -43.66 31.31 -27.00
CA PRO A 3 -42.39 31.55 -26.36
C PRO A 3 -41.31 30.64 -27.02
N THR A 4 -40.24 31.26 -27.43
CA THR A 4 -39.05 30.64 -28.01
C THR A 4 -38.35 29.81 -26.94
N ASP A 5 -38.32 28.54 -27.16
CA ASP A 5 -37.61 27.55 -26.30
C ASP A 5 -36.08 27.78 -26.47
N ALA A 6 -35.43 28.33 -25.44
CA ALA A 6 -34.00 28.51 -25.41
C ALA A 6 -33.30 27.13 -25.21
N PRO A 7 -32.28 26.78 -25.97
CA PRO A 7 -31.58 25.50 -25.78
C PRO A 7 -30.91 25.45 -24.39
N ALA A 8 -31.11 24.34 -23.69
CA ALA A 8 -30.46 24.07 -22.41
C ALA A 8 -28.94 24.14 -22.52
N PRO A 9 -28.23 24.71 -21.50
CA PRO A 9 -26.77 24.78 -21.53
C PRO A 9 -26.17 23.37 -21.59
N LEU A 10 -25.25 23.17 -22.53
CA LEU A 10 -24.48 21.92 -22.67
C LEU A 10 -23.75 21.67 -21.36
N ARG A 11 -23.94 20.49 -20.77
CA ARG A 11 -23.13 20.04 -19.64
C ARG A 11 -21.68 19.97 -20.10
N PRO A 12 -20.70 20.52 -19.34
CA PRO A 12 -19.31 20.39 -19.68
C PRO A 12 -18.93 18.92 -19.76
N THR A 13 -18.33 18.51 -20.87
CA THR A 13 -17.76 17.19 -21.02
C THR A 13 -16.70 17.00 -19.94
N PRO A 14 -16.71 15.91 -19.17
CA PRO A 14 -15.68 15.68 -18.17
C PRO A 14 -14.31 15.70 -18.86
N ALA A 15 -13.37 16.42 -18.26
CA ALA A 15 -12.00 16.48 -18.77
C ALA A 15 -11.42 15.04 -18.81
N PRO A 16 -10.62 14.69 -19.83
CA PRO A 16 -9.95 13.41 -19.86
C PRO A 16 -9.13 13.23 -18.56
N PRO A 17 -9.08 12.02 -18.01
CA PRO A 17 -8.27 11.75 -16.81
C PRO A 17 -6.82 12.18 -17.04
N ALA A 18 -6.20 12.77 -16.02
CA ALA A 18 -4.79 13.16 -16.08
C ALA A 18 -3.93 11.92 -16.39
N PRO A 19 -2.86 12.05 -17.18
CA PRO A 19 -1.98 10.93 -17.43
C PRO A 19 -1.39 10.40 -16.12
N PRO A 20 -1.15 9.08 -16.00
CA PRO A 20 -0.59 8.49 -14.79
C PRO A 20 0.80 9.06 -14.49
N ALA A 21 1.09 9.31 -13.21
CA ALA A 21 2.40 9.75 -12.76
C ALA A 21 3.43 8.60 -12.82
N VAL A 22 2.98 7.37 -12.62
CA VAL A 22 3.78 6.14 -12.78
C VAL A 22 3.00 5.16 -13.63
N GLU A 23 3.67 4.57 -14.62
CA GLU A 23 3.13 3.54 -15.50
C GLU A 23 4.12 2.39 -15.59
N VAL A 24 3.66 1.19 -15.28
CA VAL A 24 4.41 -0.07 -15.33
C VAL A 24 3.65 -1.06 -16.19
N ALA A 25 4.27 -1.53 -17.29
CA ALA A 25 3.65 -2.45 -18.24
C ALA A 25 4.53 -3.69 -18.46
N ASP A 26 4.01 -4.87 -18.09
CA ASP A 26 4.65 -6.20 -18.17
C ASP A 26 6.10 -6.20 -17.65
N LEU A 27 6.35 -5.48 -16.57
CA LEU A 27 7.70 -5.33 -16.01
C LEU A 27 8.26 -6.68 -15.60
N ARG A 28 9.45 -6.98 -16.13
CA ARG A 28 10.25 -8.18 -15.79
C ARG A 28 11.63 -7.77 -15.30
N ARG A 29 12.12 -8.46 -14.28
CA ARG A 29 13.47 -8.26 -13.76
C ARG A 29 14.11 -9.58 -13.43
N ARG A 30 15.31 -9.81 -13.98
CA ARG A 30 16.09 -11.04 -13.82
C ARG A 30 17.47 -10.73 -13.24
N TYR A 31 17.96 -11.64 -12.41
CA TYR A 31 19.32 -11.69 -11.88
C TYR A 31 19.92 -13.04 -12.29
N GLY A 32 20.69 -13.05 -13.37
CA GLY A 32 21.14 -14.31 -13.99
C GLY A 32 19.95 -15.16 -14.47
N SER A 33 19.82 -16.38 -13.96
CA SER A 33 18.70 -17.28 -14.24
C SER A 33 17.46 -17.03 -13.38
N PHE A 34 17.58 -16.31 -12.27
CA PHE A 34 16.49 -16.03 -11.36
C PHE A 34 15.64 -14.84 -11.84
N GLU A 35 14.34 -15.04 -12.02
CA GLU A 35 13.40 -13.99 -12.40
C GLU A 35 12.66 -13.47 -11.14
N ALA A 36 13.11 -12.32 -10.65
CA ALA A 36 12.58 -11.69 -9.45
C ALA A 36 11.22 -10.99 -9.67
N VAL A 37 10.99 -10.44 -10.89
CA VAL A 37 9.73 -9.82 -11.30
C VAL A 37 9.31 -10.45 -12.61
N ARG A 38 8.07 -10.95 -12.67
CA ARG A 38 7.58 -11.85 -13.70
C ARG A 38 6.36 -11.30 -14.45
N GLY A 39 6.47 -10.06 -14.95
CA GLY A 39 5.42 -9.41 -15.73
C GLY A 39 4.33 -8.79 -14.84
N ILE A 40 4.70 -7.73 -14.10
CA ILE A 40 3.73 -6.94 -13.34
C ILE A 40 3.32 -5.70 -14.12
N SER A 41 2.06 -5.29 -13.95
CA SER A 41 1.54 -4.07 -14.56
C SER A 41 0.68 -3.31 -13.55
N PHE A 42 0.89 -2.01 -13.46
CA PHE A 42 0.07 -1.09 -12.67
C PHE A 42 0.32 0.36 -13.09
N GLU A 43 -0.59 1.24 -12.71
CA GLU A 43 -0.49 2.67 -12.89
C GLU A 43 -0.75 3.37 -11.57
N VAL A 44 -0.19 4.58 -11.38
CA VAL A 44 -0.46 5.44 -10.23
C VAL A 44 -0.75 6.84 -10.73
N ALA A 45 -1.90 7.36 -10.36
CA ALA A 45 -2.30 8.73 -10.70
C ALA A 45 -1.61 9.78 -9.80
N PRO A 46 -1.51 11.04 -10.21
CA PRO A 46 -1.17 12.12 -9.29
C PRO A 46 -2.16 12.16 -8.11
N GLY A 47 -1.65 12.29 -6.89
CA GLY A 47 -2.46 12.28 -5.67
C GLY A 47 -2.99 10.88 -5.26
N GLU A 48 -2.35 9.81 -5.74
CA GLU A 48 -2.70 8.42 -5.39
C GLU A 48 -1.56 7.73 -4.67
N VAL A 49 -1.89 6.85 -3.72
CA VAL A 49 -0.97 5.91 -3.07
C VAL A 49 -1.24 4.50 -3.56
N LEU A 50 -0.27 3.87 -4.19
CA LEU A 50 -0.27 2.44 -4.48
C LEU A 50 0.69 1.71 -3.53
N ALA A 51 0.18 0.75 -2.76
CA ALA A 51 1.00 -0.14 -1.94
C ALA A 51 1.28 -1.46 -2.67
N LEU A 52 2.55 -1.80 -2.84
CA LEU A 52 3.00 -3.15 -3.21
C LEU A 52 3.17 -3.97 -1.93
N LEU A 53 2.16 -4.75 -1.58
CA LEU A 53 2.12 -5.59 -0.38
C LEU A 53 2.65 -6.99 -0.70
N GLY A 54 3.47 -7.57 0.14
CA GLY A 54 3.94 -8.95 -0.05
C GLY A 54 5.01 -9.36 0.95
N VAL A 55 5.21 -10.65 1.10
CA VAL A 55 6.26 -11.22 1.95
C VAL A 55 7.66 -10.86 1.44
N ASN A 56 8.67 -11.05 2.27
CA ASN A 56 10.06 -10.87 1.85
C ASN A 56 10.40 -11.82 0.69
N GLY A 57 11.12 -11.30 -0.32
CA GLY A 57 11.45 -12.07 -1.52
C GLY A 57 10.34 -12.08 -2.60
N ALA A 58 9.21 -11.41 -2.40
CA ALA A 58 8.15 -11.33 -3.41
C ALA A 58 8.51 -10.54 -4.68
N GLY A 59 9.65 -9.81 -4.69
CA GLY A 59 10.12 -9.03 -5.83
C GLY A 59 9.85 -7.52 -5.71
N LYS A 60 9.33 -7.03 -4.57
CA LYS A 60 8.95 -5.63 -4.37
C LYS A 60 10.11 -4.65 -4.60
N THR A 61 11.22 -4.81 -3.87
CA THR A 61 12.43 -3.97 -4.01
C THR A 61 12.99 -4.03 -5.44
N SER A 62 12.98 -5.21 -6.08
CA SER A 62 13.43 -5.34 -7.48
C SER A 62 12.55 -4.57 -8.47
N ALA A 63 11.26 -4.43 -8.19
CA ALA A 63 10.37 -3.58 -8.98
C ALA A 63 10.67 -2.09 -8.75
N LEU A 64 10.90 -1.68 -7.48
CA LEU A 64 11.26 -0.30 -7.14
C LEU A 64 12.59 0.11 -7.75
N GLU A 65 13.62 -0.73 -7.74
CA GLU A 65 14.92 -0.43 -8.37
C GLU A 65 14.79 -0.03 -9.84
N VAL A 66 13.81 -0.61 -10.56
CA VAL A 66 13.55 -0.24 -11.96
C VAL A 66 12.80 1.09 -12.05
N LEU A 67 11.83 1.33 -11.18
CA LEU A 67 11.11 2.62 -11.08
C LEU A 67 12.06 3.78 -10.76
N GLU A 68 13.04 3.53 -9.91
CA GLU A 68 14.06 4.49 -9.50
C GLU A 68 15.13 4.75 -10.59
N GLY A 69 15.11 3.95 -11.66
CA GLY A 69 16.13 3.98 -12.72
C GLY A 69 17.49 3.48 -12.23
N LEU A 70 17.55 2.73 -11.14
CA LEU A 70 18.76 2.09 -10.62
C LEU A 70 19.09 0.79 -11.38
N ALA A 71 18.07 0.13 -11.92
CA ALA A 71 18.20 -1.11 -12.66
C ALA A 71 17.43 -1.05 -13.99
N ALA A 72 17.97 -1.74 -15.02
CA ALA A 72 17.27 -1.92 -16.27
C ALA A 72 16.19 -3.01 -16.15
N PRO A 73 15.00 -2.85 -16.75
CA PRO A 73 14.06 -3.93 -16.89
C PRO A 73 14.65 -5.02 -17.80
N SER A 74 14.35 -6.29 -17.52
CA SER A 74 14.67 -7.40 -18.42
C SER A 74 13.59 -7.63 -19.48
N GLY A 75 12.43 -6.99 -19.32
CA GLY A 75 11.29 -6.96 -20.24
C GLY A 75 10.24 -6.00 -19.74
N GLY A 76 9.31 -5.63 -20.61
CA GLY A 76 8.29 -4.63 -20.32
C GLY A 76 8.84 -3.20 -20.33
N SER A 77 8.09 -2.28 -19.75
CA SER A 77 8.45 -0.87 -19.67
C SER A 77 7.98 -0.21 -18.38
N VAL A 78 8.71 0.86 -18.00
CA VAL A 78 8.37 1.73 -16.86
C VAL A 78 8.45 3.18 -17.33
N ARG A 79 7.46 3.98 -16.94
CA ARG A 79 7.46 5.42 -17.14
C ARG A 79 7.15 6.13 -15.83
N VAL A 80 7.90 7.18 -15.56
CA VAL A 80 7.67 8.11 -14.45
C VAL A 80 7.47 9.48 -15.06
N LEU A 81 6.31 10.07 -14.85
CA LEU A 81 5.88 11.32 -15.49
C LEU A 81 6.05 11.27 -17.04
N GLY A 82 5.66 10.12 -17.64
CA GLY A 82 5.76 9.86 -19.07
C GLY A 82 7.16 9.56 -19.61
N ARG A 83 8.21 9.52 -18.75
CA ARG A 83 9.62 9.36 -19.10
C ARG A 83 10.19 8.02 -18.64
N ASP A 84 11.16 7.50 -19.40
CA ASP A 84 11.92 6.31 -18.98
C ASP A 84 12.93 6.70 -17.88
N PRO A 85 12.79 6.15 -16.64
CA PRO A 85 13.63 6.56 -15.52
C PRO A 85 15.11 6.18 -15.66
N GLN A 86 15.43 5.22 -16.52
CA GLN A 86 16.82 4.83 -16.79
C GLN A 86 17.45 5.68 -17.89
N ARG A 87 16.73 5.89 -18.99
CA ARG A 87 17.24 6.61 -20.17
C ARG A 87 17.21 8.12 -19.99
N GLU A 88 16.17 8.64 -19.32
CA GLU A 88 15.95 10.06 -19.07
C GLU A 88 16.20 10.44 -17.59
N ARG A 89 17.16 9.78 -16.98
CA ARG A 89 17.46 9.83 -15.54
C ARG A 89 17.54 11.24 -14.96
N ALA A 90 18.20 12.16 -15.62
CA ALA A 90 18.36 13.54 -15.16
C ALA A 90 17.02 14.30 -15.10
N ALA A 91 16.12 14.04 -16.05
CA ALA A 91 14.79 14.65 -16.08
C ALA A 91 13.86 14.06 -15.00
N VAL A 92 13.89 12.72 -14.81
CA VAL A 92 13.05 12.04 -13.82
C VAL A 92 13.49 12.35 -12.40
N ARG A 93 14.79 12.32 -12.09
CA ARG A 93 15.33 12.52 -10.74
C ARG A 93 14.96 13.84 -10.07
N ARG A 94 14.69 14.88 -10.85
CA ARG A 94 14.28 16.18 -10.30
C ARG A 94 12.91 16.14 -9.65
N HIS A 95 12.08 15.15 -10.01
CA HIS A 95 10.70 15.01 -9.58
C HIS A 95 10.48 13.73 -8.76
N LEU A 96 11.55 12.96 -8.54
CA LEU A 96 11.49 11.66 -7.88
C LEU A 96 12.14 11.74 -6.49
N GLY A 97 11.37 11.49 -5.45
CA GLY A 97 11.87 11.24 -4.10
C GLY A 97 11.98 9.73 -3.85
N VAL A 98 13.12 9.27 -3.36
CA VAL A 98 13.38 7.86 -3.13
C VAL A 98 13.79 7.62 -1.69
N LEU A 99 13.09 6.72 -1.01
CA LEU A 99 13.44 6.20 0.30
C LEU A 99 13.83 4.73 0.15
N LEU A 100 15.12 4.45 0.15
CA LEU A 100 15.65 3.09 0.07
C LEU A 100 15.45 2.33 1.39
N GLN A 101 15.47 1.01 1.35
CA GLN A 101 15.40 0.14 2.53
C GLN A 101 16.53 0.44 3.53
N SER A 102 17.72 0.73 3.04
CA SER A 102 18.86 1.19 3.85
C SER A 102 19.63 2.27 3.12
N SER A 103 19.98 3.35 3.84
CA SER A 103 20.84 4.41 3.34
C SER A 103 22.24 4.27 3.92
N GLY A 104 23.25 4.41 3.09
CA GLY A 104 24.64 4.43 3.47
C GLY A 104 25.11 5.81 3.96
N LEU A 105 24.34 6.53 4.78
CA LEU A 105 24.69 7.89 5.20
C LEU A 105 25.97 7.92 6.03
N PRO A 106 26.88 8.90 5.78
CA PRO A 106 28.10 9.09 6.54
C PRO A 106 27.79 9.34 8.02
N GLY A 107 28.22 8.42 8.89
CA GLY A 107 27.90 8.47 10.32
C GLY A 107 28.52 9.64 11.09
N ASP A 108 29.61 10.23 10.57
CA ASP A 108 30.35 11.30 11.22
C ASP A 108 29.79 12.71 10.98
N LEU A 109 28.97 12.88 9.97
CA LEU A 109 28.24 14.12 9.71
C LEU A 109 27.11 14.30 10.72
N THR A 110 26.81 15.53 11.07
CA THR A 110 25.60 15.88 11.79
C THR A 110 24.37 15.80 10.86
N VAL A 111 23.17 15.74 11.43
CA VAL A 111 21.91 15.77 10.69
C VAL A 111 21.86 16.99 9.76
N ALA A 112 22.17 18.17 10.27
CA ALA A 112 22.14 19.39 9.47
C ALA A 112 23.19 19.41 8.36
N GLU A 113 24.41 18.89 8.60
CA GLU A 113 25.45 18.77 7.57
C GLU A 113 25.03 17.79 6.49
N THR A 114 24.44 16.64 6.86
CA THR A 114 23.94 15.65 5.91
C THR A 114 22.89 16.26 4.99
N VAL A 115 21.87 16.94 5.55
CA VAL A 115 20.81 17.56 4.76
C VAL A 115 21.35 18.69 3.87
N ARG A 116 22.26 19.55 4.38
CA ARG A 116 22.90 20.59 3.58
C ARG A 116 23.72 20.02 2.41
N THR A 117 24.49 18.98 2.66
CA THR A 117 25.31 18.33 1.62
C THR A 117 24.41 17.74 0.53
N TRP A 118 23.30 17.12 0.91
CA TRP A 118 22.33 16.59 -0.04
C TRP A 118 21.63 17.70 -0.82
N ALA A 119 21.23 18.79 -0.15
CA ALA A 119 20.60 19.95 -0.77
C ALA A 119 21.45 20.54 -1.93
N GLN A 120 22.78 20.53 -1.79
CA GLN A 120 23.69 21.03 -2.83
C GLN A 120 23.63 20.19 -4.14
N THR A 121 23.09 18.99 -4.10
CA THR A 121 22.90 18.15 -5.29
C THR A 121 21.59 18.43 -6.05
N LEU A 122 20.71 19.25 -5.46
CA LEU A 122 19.38 19.56 -5.99
C LEU A 122 19.33 20.99 -6.56
N THR A 123 18.44 21.22 -7.51
CA THR A 123 18.30 22.53 -8.18
C THR A 123 17.52 23.52 -7.31
N ASP A 124 16.47 23.05 -6.64
CA ASP A 124 15.57 23.85 -5.81
C ASP A 124 15.21 23.05 -4.53
N PRO A 125 16.14 22.95 -3.57
CA PRO A 125 15.89 22.22 -2.35
C PRO A 125 15.04 23.01 -1.36
N ARG A 126 14.21 22.30 -0.59
CA ARG A 126 13.56 22.89 0.61
C ARG A 126 14.61 23.47 1.56
N PRO A 127 14.30 24.56 2.28
CA PRO A 127 15.13 25.01 3.38
C PRO A 127 15.37 23.88 4.40
N VAL A 128 16.62 23.72 4.84
CA VAL A 128 17.01 22.62 5.77
C VAL A 128 16.14 22.58 7.02
N GLY A 129 15.82 23.76 7.59
CA GLY A 129 14.97 23.87 8.78
C GLY A 129 13.57 23.31 8.54
N GLU A 130 12.93 23.71 7.43
CA GLU A 130 11.61 23.23 7.02
C GLU A 130 11.60 21.72 6.80
N ALA A 131 12.60 21.20 6.06
CA ALA A 131 12.70 19.77 5.78
C ALA A 131 12.86 18.93 7.06
N LEU A 132 13.60 19.42 8.04
CA LEU A 132 13.77 18.74 9.34
C LEU A 132 12.53 18.87 10.23
N GLU A 133 11.79 19.97 10.13
CA GLU A 133 10.55 20.19 10.86
C GLU A 133 9.46 19.21 10.39
N MET A 134 9.33 19.00 9.08
CA MET A 134 8.36 18.06 8.50
C MET A 134 8.45 16.65 9.09
N VAL A 135 9.65 16.21 9.50
CA VAL A 135 9.88 14.86 10.05
C VAL A 135 10.16 14.88 11.56
N GLY A 136 10.03 16.03 12.24
CA GLY A 136 10.24 16.16 13.68
C GLY A 136 11.71 15.96 14.11
N LEU A 137 12.67 16.42 13.31
CA LEU A 137 14.11 16.33 13.60
C LEU A 137 14.78 17.68 13.94
N THR A 138 14.02 18.74 14.14
CA THR A 138 14.55 20.08 14.51
C THR A 138 15.45 20.06 15.74
N GLY A 139 15.10 19.27 16.76
CA GLY A 139 15.90 19.10 17.98
C GLY A 139 17.17 18.24 17.82
N ARG A 140 17.42 17.71 16.61
CA ARG A 140 18.53 16.78 16.33
C ARG A 140 19.57 17.34 15.35
N THR A 141 19.46 18.59 14.93
CA THR A 141 20.31 19.23 13.90
C THR A 141 21.83 19.06 14.13
N GLY A 142 22.27 19.16 15.38
CA GLY A 142 23.69 19.01 15.78
C GLY A 142 24.11 17.58 16.13
N VAL A 143 23.19 16.60 16.11
CA VAL A 143 23.49 15.21 16.46
C VAL A 143 24.15 14.51 15.27
N ARG A 144 25.20 13.71 15.51
CA ARG A 144 25.83 12.90 14.44
C ARG A 144 24.93 11.76 14.01
N VAL A 145 24.92 11.46 12.71
CA VAL A 145 24.08 10.40 12.11
C VAL A 145 24.30 9.04 12.79
N ARG A 146 25.53 8.70 13.16
CA ARG A 146 25.84 7.44 13.89
C ARG A 146 25.19 7.35 15.27
N SER A 147 24.84 8.48 15.88
CA SER A 147 24.25 8.56 17.22
C SER A 147 22.71 8.65 17.18
N LEU A 148 22.11 8.64 15.99
CA LEU A 148 20.66 8.59 15.82
C LEU A 148 20.12 7.20 16.14
N SER A 149 18.94 7.14 16.74
CA SER A 149 18.15 5.91 16.80
C SER A 149 17.77 5.43 15.39
N GLY A 150 17.35 4.18 15.24
CA GLY A 150 16.88 3.65 13.96
C GLY A 150 15.74 4.49 13.39
N GLY A 151 14.79 4.88 14.23
CA GLY A 151 13.65 5.73 13.83
C GLY A 151 14.06 7.14 13.44
N GLU A 152 14.99 7.79 14.17
CA GLU A 152 15.52 9.09 13.79
C GLU A 152 16.29 9.03 12.47
N ARG A 153 17.06 7.95 12.25
CA ARG A 153 17.75 7.73 10.98
C ARG A 153 16.76 7.57 9.83
N ARG A 154 15.69 6.78 10.01
CA ARG A 154 14.65 6.59 8.98
C ARG A 154 13.96 7.89 8.64
N ARG A 155 13.67 8.75 9.64
CA ARG A 155 13.12 10.09 9.42
C ARG A 155 14.10 11.02 8.70
N LEU A 156 15.40 10.90 8.94
CA LEU A 156 16.42 11.61 8.17
C LEU A 156 16.45 11.15 6.72
N ASP A 157 16.39 9.85 6.45
CA ASP A 157 16.33 9.31 5.08
C ASP A 157 15.10 9.86 4.33
N LEU A 158 13.95 9.90 5.01
CA LEU A 158 12.73 10.48 4.46
C LEU A 158 12.89 11.99 4.19
N THR A 159 13.59 12.74 5.08
CA THR A 159 13.92 14.15 4.82
C THR A 159 14.64 14.32 3.49
N LEU A 160 15.65 13.47 3.23
CA LEU A 160 16.43 13.54 1.99
C LEU A 160 15.58 13.22 0.75
N ALA A 161 14.66 12.27 0.85
CA ALA A 161 13.73 11.95 -0.22
C ALA A 161 12.77 13.11 -0.56
N LEU A 162 12.42 13.93 0.45
CA LEU A 162 11.46 15.04 0.31
C LEU A 162 12.10 16.37 -0.04
N LEU A 163 13.41 16.48 0.03
CA LEU A 163 14.14 17.75 -0.04
C LEU A 163 13.96 18.48 -1.39
N GLY A 164 13.69 17.76 -2.48
CA GLY A 164 13.57 18.30 -3.85
C GLY A 164 12.14 18.52 -4.34
N HIS A 165 11.15 18.65 -3.46
CA HIS A 165 9.73 18.81 -3.84
C HIS A 165 9.24 17.73 -4.83
N PRO A 166 9.38 16.44 -4.52
CA PRO A 166 9.08 15.39 -5.47
C PRO A 166 7.60 15.34 -5.84
N SER A 167 7.31 15.15 -7.15
CA SER A 167 5.96 14.85 -7.63
C SER A 167 5.64 13.35 -7.58
N VAL A 168 6.68 12.50 -7.49
CA VAL A 168 6.57 11.06 -7.34
C VAL A 168 7.46 10.61 -6.19
N LEU A 169 6.93 9.81 -5.29
CA LEU A 169 7.65 9.20 -4.17
C LEU A 169 7.70 7.69 -4.33
N VAL A 170 8.88 7.12 -4.21
CA VAL A 170 9.11 5.67 -4.15
C VAL A 170 9.68 5.35 -2.79
N LEU A 171 8.90 4.60 -1.99
CA LEU A 171 9.19 4.37 -0.58
C LEU A 171 9.34 2.86 -0.32
N ASP A 172 10.58 2.39 -0.07
CA ASP A 172 10.82 0.99 0.26
C ASP A 172 10.73 0.78 1.77
N GLU A 173 9.65 0.13 2.24
CA GLU A 173 9.35 -0.17 3.64
C GLU A 173 9.50 1.06 4.57
N PRO A 174 8.73 2.15 4.36
CA PRO A 174 8.99 3.47 4.96
C PRO A 174 8.95 3.48 6.50
N THR A 175 8.19 2.58 7.12
CA THR A 175 8.02 2.58 8.58
C THR A 175 8.65 1.38 9.29
N THR A 176 9.42 0.56 8.58
CA THR A 176 10.12 -0.57 9.20
C THR A 176 11.09 -0.09 10.28
N GLY A 177 10.99 -0.68 11.49
CA GLY A 177 11.81 -0.34 12.64
C GLY A 177 11.42 0.94 13.38
N LEU A 178 10.29 1.57 13.02
CA LEU A 178 9.73 2.71 13.75
C LEU A 178 8.84 2.25 14.91
N ASP A 179 8.88 3.01 15.99
CA ASP A 179 7.86 2.92 17.05
C ASP A 179 6.48 3.41 16.54
N PRO A 180 5.37 3.07 17.23
CA PRO A 180 4.03 3.41 16.76
C PRO A 180 3.78 4.91 16.55
N GLU A 181 4.37 5.78 17.36
CA GLU A 181 4.22 7.23 17.25
C GLU A 181 4.95 7.77 16.02
N SER A 182 6.21 7.37 15.85
CA SER A 182 7.02 7.72 14.67
C SER A 182 6.37 7.22 13.38
N ARG A 183 5.76 6.02 13.39
CA ARG A 183 5.03 5.47 12.25
C ARG A 183 3.86 6.36 11.85
N ARG A 184 3.02 6.77 12.81
CA ARG A 184 1.88 7.68 12.55
C ARG A 184 2.32 9.02 11.98
N THR A 185 3.44 9.55 12.46
CA THR A 185 4.03 10.81 11.94
C THR A 185 4.41 10.66 10.46
N VAL A 186 5.05 9.55 10.09
CA VAL A 186 5.41 9.26 8.69
C VAL A 186 4.15 9.09 7.84
N TRP A 187 3.15 8.38 8.32
CA TRP A 187 1.88 8.20 7.60
C TRP A 187 1.16 9.54 7.34
N GLN A 188 1.10 10.40 8.36
CA GLN A 188 0.50 11.72 8.20
C GLN A 188 1.25 12.54 7.15
N LEU A 189 2.58 12.54 7.19
CA LEU A 189 3.40 13.23 6.20
C LEU A 189 3.15 12.72 4.77
N VAL A 190 3.06 11.41 4.57
CA VAL A 190 2.74 10.83 3.26
C VAL A 190 1.36 11.31 2.78
N ARG A 191 0.34 11.30 3.64
CA ARG A 191 -1.01 11.81 3.31
C ARG A 191 -1.00 13.29 2.91
N ASP A 192 -0.26 14.11 3.65
CA ASP A 192 -0.16 15.54 3.36
C ASP A 192 0.46 15.79 1.97
N LEU A 193 1.49 15.01 1.60
CA LEU A 193 2.12 15.08 0.29
C LEU A 193 1.18 14.62 -0.83
N VAL A 194 0.44 13.56 -0.61
CA VAL A 194 -0.57 13.04 -1.56
C VAL A 194 -1.68 14.06 -1.76
N THR A 195 -2.16 14.72 -0.69
CA THR A 195 -3.14 15.81 -0.77
C THR A 195 -2.62 17.00 -1.59
N GLN A 196 -1.30 17.22 -1.61
CA GLN A 196 -0.63 18.22 -2.45
C GLN A 196 -0.42 17.74 -3.90
N GLY A 197 -0.84 16.53 -4.24
CA GLY A 197 -0.80 15.98 -5.59
C GLY A 197 0.38 15.04 -5.87
N ALA A 198 1.21 14.70 -4.89
CA ALA A 198 2.27 13.73 -5.08
C ALA A 198 1.70 12.32 -5.31
N ALA A 199 2.25 11.58 -6.28
CA ALA A 199 1.98 10.16 -6.46
C ALA A 199 2.95 9.34 -5.63
N VAL A 200 2.46 8.29 -4.96
CA VAL A 200 3.30 7.46 -4.07
C VAL A 200 3.21 5.99 -4.48
N VAL A 201 4.36 5.37 -4.66
CA VAL A 201 4.50 3.90 -4.71
C VAL A 201 5.25 3.49 -3.46
N LEU A 202 4.63 2.72 -2.59
CA LEU A 202 5.31 2.17 -1.42
C LEU A 202 5.32 0.65 -1.42
N THR A 203 6.38 0.08 -0.87
CA THR A 203 6.40 -1.35 -0.54
C THR A 203 6.21 -1.53 0.93
N THR A 204 5.51 -2.58 1.29
CA THR A 204 5.38 -2.98 2.69
C THR A 204 5.09 -4.48 2.82
N HIS A 205 5.42 -5.03 3.97
CA HIS A 205 4.94 -6.33 4.45
C HIS A 205 3.99 -6.17 5.64
N HIS A 206 3.69 -4.92 6.06
CA HIS A 206 2.77 -4.57 7.12
C HIS A 206 1.40 -4.25 6.55
N LEU A 207 0.40 -5.07 6.85
CA LEU A 207 -0.99 -4.87 6.43
C LEU A 207 -1.55 -3.53 6.91
N GLU A 208 -1.30 -3.20 8.18
CA GLU A 208 -1.76 -1.94 8.79
C GLU A 208 -1.30 -0.71 7.99
N GLU A 209 -0.05 -0.71 7.48
CA GLU A 209 0.47 0.38 6.66
C GLU A 209 -0.26 0.49 5.31
N ALA A 210 -0.52 -0.64 4.66
CA ALA A 210 -1.27 -0.67 3.42
C ALA A 210 -2.73 -0.23 3.62
N GLU A 211 -3.38 -0.68 4.71
CA GLU A 211 -4.75 -0.27 5.06
C GLU A 211 -4.89 1.21 5.38
N GLU A 212 -3.86 1.78 5.99
CA GLU A 212 -3.88 3.17 6.46
C GLU A 212 -3.54 4.17 5.36
N LEU A 213 -2.63 3.82 4.44
CA LEU A 213 -2.10 4.75 3.46
C LEU A 213 -2.63 4.55 2.04
N ALA A 214 -2.88 3.31 1.63
CA ALA A 214 -3.06 3.03 0.22
C ALA A 214 -4.49 3.27 -0.27
N ASP A 215 -4.63 3.98 -1.39
CA ASP A 215 -5.87 4.06 -2.17
C ASP A 215 -6.08 2.74 -2.91
N ARG A 216 -4.99 2.15 -3.42
CA ARG A 216 -4.98 0.84 -4.07
C ARG A 216 -3.81 0.00 -3.58
N ILE A 217 -4.04 -1.29 -3.49
CA ILE A 217 -3.08 -2.29 -3.03
C ILE A 217 -2.86 -3.30 -4.16
N ALA A 218 -1.60 -3.64 -4.42
CA ALA A 218 -1.21 -4.73 -5.29
C ALA A 218 -0.44 -5.78 -4.46
N VAL A 219 -1.04 -6.94 -4.25
CA VAL A 219 -0.42 -8.04 -3.50
C VAL A 219 0.53 -8.79 -4.42
N MET A 220 1.81 -8.78 -4.07
CA MET A 220 2.86 -9.46 -4.80
C MET A 220 3.24 -10.81 -4.16
N ARG A 221 3.33 -11.84 -4.99
CA ARG A 221 3.86 -13.15 -4.63
C ARG A 221 4.68 -13.71 -5.78
N GLU A 222 5.88 -14.21 -5.48
CA GLU A 222 6.78 -14.87 -6.46
C GLU A 222 6.99 -14.05 -7.75
N GLY A 223 7.17 -12.73 -7.60
CA GLY A 223 7.39 -11.82 -8.72
C GLY A 223 6.15 -11.46 -9.53
N ARG A 224 4.95 -11.81 -9.11
CA ARG A 224 3.67 -11.51 -9.79
C ARG A 224 2.73 -10.74 -8.88
N ILE A 225 1.89 -9.89 -9.46
CA ILE A 225 0.71 -9.36 -8.78
C ILE A 225 -0.38 -10.43 -8.85
N VAL A 226 -0.85 -10.89 -7.69
CA VAL A 226 -1.87 -11.95 -7.56
C VAL A 226 -3.24 -11.42 -7.16
N LEU A 227 -3.29 -10.26 -6.51
CA LEU A 227 -4.50 -9.49 -6.21
C LEU A 227 -4.18 -8.01 -6.40
N ALA A 228 -5.11 -7.23 -6.93
CA ALA A 228 -5.00 -5.78 -7.01
C ALA A 228 -6.38 -5.14 -6.93
N GLY A 229 -6.48 -3.98 -6.29
CA GLY A 229 -7.70 -3.19 -6.15
C GLY A 229 -7.68 -2.31 -4.92
N THR A 230 -8.82 -1.73 -4.57
CA THR A 230 -9.01 -1.05 -3.29
C THR A 230 -9.01 -2.08 -2.15
N ARG A 231 -8.89 -1.61 -0.91
CA ARG A 231 -8.98 -2.48 0.28
C ARG A 231 -10.29 -3.28 0.28
N GLU A 232 -11.39 -2.61 -0.04
CA GLU A 232 -12.74 -3.20 -0.08
C GLU A 232 -12.87 -4.25 -1.19
N GLU A 233 -12.34 -3.98 -2.37
CA GLU A 233 -12.35 -4.92 -3.51
C GLU A 233 -11.55 -6.18 -3.19
N ILE A 234 -10.37 -6.03 -2.60
CA ILE A 234 -9.54 -7.17 -2.20
C ILE A 234 -10.19 -7.96 -1.07
N ALA A 235 -10.71 -7.29 -0.03
CA ALA A 235 -11.42 -7.95 1.06
C ALA A 235 -12.63 -8.74 0.55
N ALA A 236 -13.40 -8.19 -0.41
CA ALA A 236 -14.58 -8.85 -0.99
C ALA A 236 -14.27 -10.16 -1.75
N THR A 237 -12.99 -10.44 -2.06
CA THR A 237 -12.59 -11.74 -2.62
C THR A 237 -12.78 -12.88 -1.64
N GLN A 238 -12.77 -12.58 -0.32
CA GLN A 238 -12.95 -13.56 0.76
C GLN A 238 -14.38 -13.56 1.29
N PRO A 239 -14.87 -14.69 1.82
CA PRO A 239 -16.13 -14.71 2.54
C PRO A 239 -15.98 -14.06 3.92
N ALA A 240 -17.06 -13.49 4.43
CA ALA A 240 -17.20 -13.16 5.83
C ALA A 240 -17.35 -14.43 6.67
N THR A 241 -16.95 -14.40 7.94
CA THR A 241 -16.94 -15.56 8.83
C THR A 241 -17.81 -15.30 10.06
N ILE A 242 -18.63 -16.29 10.42
CA ILE A 242 -19.39 -16.32 11.68
C ILE A 242 -18.94 -17.56 12.46
N THR A 243 -18.42 -17.35 13.67
CA THR A 243 -17.99 -18.44 14.55
C THR A 243 -18.77 -18.41 15.85
N PHE A 244 -19.10 -19.57 16.38
CA PHE A 244 -19.79 -19.74 17.64
C PHE A 244 -19.71 -21.19 18.11
N THR A 245 -19.96 -21.41 19.38
CA THR A 245 -20.04 -22.77 19.98
C THR A 245 -21.50 -23.12 20.25
N LEU A 246 -21.92 -24.33 19.87
CA LEU A 246 -23.23 -24.87 20.11
C LEU A 246 -23.20 -25.99 21.19
N ALA A 247 -24.21 -26.04 22.03
CA ALA A 247 -24.44 -27.18 22.91
C ALA A 247 -24.65 -28.48 22.09
N ALA A 248 -24.22 -29.60 22.63
CA ALA A 248 -24.28 -30.90 21.94
C ALA A 248 -25.72 -31.33 21.57
N ASP A 249 -26.69 -30.91 22.35
CA ASP A 249 -28.12 -31.18 22.23
C ASP A 249 -28.88 -30.12 21.43
N ALA A 250 -28.19 -29.09 20.92
CA ALA A 250 -28.84 -28.06 20.10
C ALA A 250 -29.45 -28.63 18.79
N PRO A 251 -30.62 -28.10 18.38
CA PRO A 251 -31.23 -28.52 17.11
C PRO A 251 -30.31 -28.26 15.91
N PRO A 252 -30.61 -28.86 14.73
CA PRO A 252 -29.84 -28.62 13.54
C PRO A 252 -29.93 -27.14 13.11
N LEU A 253 -28.82 -26.62 12.60
CA LEU A 253 -28.77 -25.24 12.05
C LEU A 253 -29.77 -25.04 10.93
N PRO A 254 -30.37 -23.85 10.81
CA PRO A 254 -31.28 -23.53 9.73
C PRO A 254 -30.52 -23.46 8.39
N SER A 255 -31.26 -23.50 7.30
CA SER A 255 -30.71 -23.15 5.99
C SER A 255 -30.38 -21.65 5.97
N LEU A 256 -29.11 -21.32 5.93
CA LEU A 256 -28.63 -19.95 5.97
C LEU A 256 -28.27 -19.44 4.55
N PRO A 257 -28.55 -18.18 4.21
CA PRO A 257 -28.28 -17.61 2.88
C PRO A 257 -26.78 -17.63 2.56
N ALA A 258 -26.40 -18.22 1.44
CA ALA A 258 -25.04 -18.21 0.87
C ALA A 258 -23.95 -18.71 1.86
N VAL A 259 -24.26 -19.63 2.77
CA VAL A 259 -23.35 -20.17 3.77
C VAL A 259 -22.76 -21.50 3.32
N ARG A 260 -21.42 -21.63 3.45
CA ARG A 260 -20.73 -22.92 3.46
C ARG A 260 -20.35 -23.20 4.91
N ALA A 261 -20.95 -24.23 5.51
CA ALA A 261 -20.65 -24.63 6.88
C ALA A 261 -19.46 -25.59 6.90
N HIS A 262 -18.46 -25.31 7.75
CA HIS A 262 -17.55 -26.30 8.28
C HIS A 262 -18.02 -26.59 9.70
N ALA A 263 -18.94 -27.51 9.86
CA ALA A 263 -19.53 -27.83 11.14
C ALA A 263 -18.81 -29.03 11.75
N GLY A 264 -17.86 -28.76 12.67
CA GLY A 264 -17.48 -29.73 13.70
C GLY A 264 -18.11 -29.28 14.99
N ARG A 265 -19.14 -30.00 15.54
CA ARG A 265 -19.62 -29.67 16.87
C ARG A 265 -18.54 -30.00 17.92
N PRO A 266 -18.35 -29.19 18.98
CA PRO A 266 -19.20 -28.05 19.38
C PRO A 266 -18.94 -26.74 18.65
N ASP A 267 -17.76 -26.56 18.01
CA ASP A 267 -17.39 -25.30 17.37
C ASP A 267 -17.90 -25.25 15.93
N VAL A 268 -18.58 -24.16 15.59
CA VAL A 268 -19.20 -23.93 14.29
C VAL A 268 -18.54 -22.75 13.62
N GLU A 269 -18.08 -22.94 12.38
CA GLU A 269 -17.57 -21.89 11.52
C GLU A 269 -18.39 -21.83 10.24
N LEU A 270 -18.96 -20.66 9.93
CA LEU A 270 -19.79 -20.40 8.77
C LEU A 270 -19.10 -19.34 7.90
N HIS A 271 -18.99 -19.63 6.61
CA HIS A 271 -18.49 -18.68 5.62
C HIS A 271 -19.63 -18.19 4.74
N THR A 272 -19.77 -16.86 4.58
CA THR A 272 -20.86 -16.26 3.84
C THR A 272 -20.42 -15.03 3.05
N ARG A 273 -21.02 -14.81 1.87
CA ARG A 273 -20.91 -13.55 1.12
C ARG A 273 -22.04 -12.56 1.45
N ALA A 274 -22.95 -12.94 2.33
CA ALA A 274 -24.10 -12.15 2.74
C ALA A 274 -24.18 -12.13 4.28
N LEU A 275 -23.21 -11.48 4.93
CA LEU A 275 -23.02 -11.53 6.39
C LEU A 275 -24.28 -11.11 7.17
N GLN A 276 -24.84 -9.94 6.85
CA GLN A 276 -26.02 -9.42 7.57
C GLN A 276 -27.24 -10.35 7.42
N PRO A 277 -27.66 -10.78 6.24
CA PRO A 277 -28.76 -11.75 6.11
C PRO A 277 -28.50 -13.08 6.81
N ALA A 278 -27.29 -13.62 6.73
CA ALA A 278 -26.93 -14.88 7.37
C ALA A 278 -26.95 -14.74 8.90
N LEU A 279 -26.40 -13.67 9.44
CA LEU A 279 -26.39 -13.39 10.87
C LEU A 279 -27.83 -13.17 11.41
N THR A 280 -28.64 -12.41 10.69
CA THR A 280 -30.07 -12.18 11.07
C THR A 280 -30.82 -13.51 11.13
N ALA A 281 -30.70 -14.36 10.12
CA ALA A 281 -31.36 -15.65 10.09
C ALA A 281 -30.86 -16.59 11.23
N LEU A 282 -29.55 -16.57 11.50
CA LEU A 282 -28.96 -17.34 12.61
C LEU A 282 -29.49 -16.90 13.96
N LEU A 283 -29.53 -15.59 14.23
CA LEU A 283 -30.02 -15.03 15.49
C LEU A 283 -31.54 -15.26 15.69
N THR A 284 -32.32 -15.13 14.62
CA THR A 284 -33.76 -15.43 14.66
C THR A 284 -34.00 -16.90 15.03
N TRP A 285 -33.31 -17.82 14.35
CA TRP A 285 -33.38 -19.26 14.66
C TRP A 285 -32.97 -19.56 16.12
N ALA A 286 -31.87 -18.94 16.61
CA ALA A 286 -31.41 -19.12 17.96
C ALA A 286 -32.45 -18.67 18.99
N ALA A 287 -33.10 -17.53 18.76
CA ALA A 287 -34.17 -17.01 19.61
C ALA A 287 -35.42 -17.91 19.61
N GLU A 288 -35.85 -18.39 18.44
CA GLU A 288 -37.02 -19.32 18.31
C GLU A 288 -36.82 -20.63 19.04
N HIS A 289 -35.61 -21.16 18.97
CA HIS A 289 -35.28 -22.45 19.59
C HIS A 289 -34.69 -22.31 21.01
N ARG A 290 -34.57 -21.08 21.54
CA ARG A 290 -33.94 -20.77 22.83
C ARG A 290 -32.52 -21.35 22.99
N VAL A 291 -31.77 -21.29 21.88
CA VAL A 291 -30.37 -21.76 21.81
C VAL A 291 -29.45 -20.58 22.09
N GLU A 292 -28.49 -20.78 22.99
CA GLU A 292 -27.40 -19.81 23.21
C GLU A 292 -26.24 -20.08 22.25
N LEU A 293 -25.81 -19.02 21.55
CA LEU A 293 -24.63 -19.05 20.67
C LEU A 293 -23.43 -18.54 21.47
N THR A 294 -22.75 -19.45 22.15
CA THR A 294 -21.63 -19.06 23.04
C THR A 294 -20.44 -18.60 22.22
N GLY A 295 -19.82 -17.46 22.60
CA GLY A 295 -18.64 -16.93 21.92
C GLY A 295 -18.91 -16.44 20.49
N LEU A 296 -20.17 -16.05 20.18
CA LEU A 296 -20.55 -15.58 18.83
C LEU A 296 -19.65 -14.42 18.38
N GLN A 297 -19.00 -14.62 17.25
CA GLN A 297 -18.25 -13.60 16.53
C GLN A 297 -18.69 -13.56 15.06
N ALA A 298 -18.92 -12.36 14.55
CA ALA A 298 -19.21 -12.13 13.15
C ALA A 298 -18.17 -11.15 12.59
N ARG A 299 -17.37 -11.62 11.66
CA ARG A 299 -16.28 -10.83 11.07
C ARG A 299 -16.55 -10.64 9.59
N SER A 300 -16.54 -9.37 9.14
CA SER A 300 -16.53 -9.06 7.72
C SER A 300 -15.26 -9.60 7.07
N ALA A 301 -15.33 -9.86 5.77
CA ALA A 301 -14.14 -10.11 4.96
C ALA A 301 -13.09 -8.99 5.18
N SER A 302 -11.82 -9.36 5.26
CA SER A 302 -10.72 -8.42 5.54
C SER A 302 -9.57 -8.58 4.55
N LEU A 303 -8.76 -7.52 4.42
CA LEU A 303 -7.52 -7.56 3.65
C LEU A 303 -6.58 -8.63 4.21
N GLU A 304 -6.53 -8.78 5.55
CA GLU A 304 -5.70 -9.79 6.21
C GLU A 304 -6.06 -11.21 5.76
N GLN A 305 -7.36 -11.55 5.72
CA GLN A 305 -7.81 -12.86 5.24
C GLN A 305 -7.43 -13.08 3.77
N ALA A 306 -7.61 -12.06 2.91
CA ALA A 306 -7.23 -12.15 1.51
C ALA A 306 -5.73 -12.33 1.34
N PHE A 307 -4.92 -11.62 2.12
CA PHE A 307 -3.47 -11.73 2.11
C PHE A 307 -3.00 -13.11 2.59
N LEU A 308 -3.53 -13.62 3.70
CA LEU A 308 -3.21 -14.96 4.23
C LEU A 308 -3.60 -16.07 3.23
N ALA A 309 -4.78 -15.98 2.63
CA ALA A 309 -5.22 -16.95 1.62
C ALA A 309 -4.25 -17.01 0.41
N VAL A 310 -3.67 -15.87 0.04
CA VAL A 310 -2.63 -15.81 -0.99
C VAL A 310 -1.30 -16.33 -0.47
N ALA A 311 -0.91 -16.00 0.76
CA ALA A 311 0.36 -16.44 1.35
C ALA A 311 0.41 -17.96 1.53
N ASP A 312 -0.69 -18.57 1.98
CA ASP A 312 -0.82 -20.01 2.29
C ASP A 312 -1.12 -20.88 1.06
N ALA A 313 -1.56 -20.29 -0.07
CA ALA A 313 -1.80 -21.08 -1.28
C ALA A 313 -0.49 -21.74 -1.71
N VAL A 314 -0.41 -23.06 -1.54
CA VAL A 314 0.73 -23.88 -2.00
C VAL A 314 0.93 -23.64 -3.50
N PRO A 315 2.16 -23.39 -4.00
CA PRO A 315 2.37 -23.30 -5.43
C PRO A 315 1.84 -24.56 -6.08
N ALA A 316 0.94 -24.40 -7.07
CA ALA A 316 0.56 -25.52 -7.90
C ALA A 316 1.87 -26.06 -8.51
N ALA A 317 2.23 -27.30 -8.16
CA ALA A 317 3.41 -27.95 -8.68
C ALA A 317 3.36 -27.91 -10.20
N ALA A 318 4.38 -27.28 -10.80
CA ALA A 318 4.57 -27.21 -12.24
C ALA A 318 5.25 -28.49 -12.71
#